data_5c6fe0d719061bef9e56ce7ceff9367d
#
_entry.id   5c6fe0d719061bef9e56ce7ceff9367d
#
_cell.length_a   1.000
_cell.length_b   1.000
_cell.length_c   1.000
_cell.angle_alpha   90.00
_cell.angle_beta   90.00
_cell.angle_gamma   90.00
#
_symmetry.space_group_name_H-M   'P 1'
#
loop_
_entity.id
_entity.type
_entity.pdbx_description
1 polymer ?
#
loop_
_entity_poly.entity_id
_entity_poly.type
_entity_poly.pdbx_seq_one_letter_code
_entity_poly.pdbx_strand_id
1 'polypeptide(L)'
;MQIANQSAVKNLMLCDMKNLFEPCQAGQLQLASRIVMAPLTRNRAPNALANALMAEYYAQRANPATGAGLIITEATAISHQGQGYADVPGIWSAEQIKAWQSVTHAVHAKGGKIVVQLWHVGRISHTSLQPNGQAPVAPSAIVAKSKTVLIENGLPCFVPTSEPRALDLSEMPGIVYDYRRAAKNAIDAGFDGIEVHAANGYLIDQFLRADSNHRTDAYGGSIENRTRLLKEVMLAVCQEIGGGRCGIRISPVTPANDASDAIPQTLFEHVVSFLGTLGLAYVHTIEGATGAARDFQQGATPFDYTALKKAYQQSGGHGAWMLNNGYDRALANHSLAEGADLIAFGKSFIANPDLATRLKQNGPYNTPDRSSFYGGTAVGYTDYPSL
;
A
#
# COMPACT_ATOMS: atom_id res chain seq x y z
N MET A 1 1.32 10.16 -52.27
CA MET A 1 0.77 10.99 -51.17
C MET A 1 0.16 10.19 -50.03
N GLN A 2 -0.30 8.95 -50.19
CA GLN A 2 -0.88 8.10 -49.12
C GLN A 2 0.16 7.46 -48.17
N ILE A 3 1.39 7.21 -48.59
CA ILE A 3 2.43 6.54 -47.76
C ILE A 3 3.04 7.53 -46.72
N ALA A 4 3.13 8.82 -47.04
CA ALA A 4 3.64 9.84 -46.11
C ALA A 4 2.69 10.11 -44.93
N ASN A 5 1.38 9.92 -45.13
CA ASN A 5 0.38 10.14 -44.07
C ASN A 5 0.32 9.02 -43.03
N GLN A 6 0.60 7.76 -43.45
CA GLN A 6 0.64 6.62 -42.50
C GLN A 6 1.87 6.65 -41.58
N SER A 7 3.00 7.15 -42.09
CA SER A 7 4.22 7.33 -41.29
C SER A 7 4.08 8.48 -40.27
N ALA A 8 3.45 9.57 -40.66
CA ALA A 8 3.18 10.71 -39.78
C ALA A 8 2.16 10.37 -38.67
N VAL A 9 1.10 9.62 -39.00
CA VAL A 9 0.10 9.15 -38.01
C VAL A 9 0.71 8.11 -37.06
N LYS A 10 1.58 7.20 -37.55
CA LYS A 10 2.33 6.28 -36.70
C LYS A 10 3.31 7.00 -35.79
N ASN A 11 3.98 8.03 -36.26
CA ASN A 11 4.89 8.86 -35.43
C ASN A 11 4.14 9.75 -34.42
N LEU A 12 2.95 10.25 -34.75
CA LEU A 12 2.09 10.94 -33.77
C LEU A 12 1.55 9.99 -32.69
N MET A 13 1.18 8.75 -33.04
CA MET A 13 0.73 7.76 -32.04
C MET A 13 1.87 7.25 -31.14
N LEU A 14 3.12 7.29 -31.58
CA LEU A 14 4.29 6.93 -30.77
C LEU A 14 4.72 8.03 -29.79
N CYS A 15 4.28 9.28 -29.99
CA CYS A 15 4.68 10.43 -29.15
C CYS A 15 3.88 10.53 -27.84
N ASP A 16 2.77 9.79 -27.67
CA ASP A 16 1.88 9.86 -26.49
C ASP A 16 1.89 8.57 -25.63
N MET A 17 2.72 7.57 -25.93
CA MET A 17 2.78 6.35 -25.13
C MET A 17 3.57 6.59 -23.84
N LYS A 18 2.88 6.55 -22.69
CA LYS A 18 3.50 6.62 -21.36
C LYS A 18 4.66 5.63 -21.26
N ASN A 19 5.83 6.13 -20.85
CA ASN A 19 7.03 5.33 -20.65
C ASN A 19 7.30 5.15 -19.14
N LEU A 20 7.67 3.94 -18.75
CA LEU A 20 7.95 3.58 -17.35
C LEU A 20 9.02 4.49 -16.70
N PHE A 21 9.95 5.00 -17.49
CA PHE A 21 11.13 5.77 -17.05
C PHE A 21 10.95 7.29 -17.17
N GLU A 22 9.78 7.76 -17.59
CA GLU A 22 9.50 9.20 -17.75
C GLU A 22 8.95 9.80 -16.46
N PRO A 23 9.27 11.07 -16.18
CA PRO A 23 8.67 11.80 -15.08
C PRO A 23 7.15 11.85 -15.21
N CYS A 24 6.47 11.89 -14.06
CA CYS A 24 5.02 12.07 -14.01
C CYS A 24 4.62 12.79 -12.73
N GLN A 25 3.37 13.25 -12.71
CA GLN A 25 2.77 13.86 -11.53
C GLN A 25 1.68 12.94 -10.96
N ALA A 26 1.67 12.77 -9.62
CA ALA A 26 0.62 12.10 -8.88
C ALA A 26 0.12 13.06 -7.77
N GLY A 27 -1.01 13.72 -8.00
CA GLY A 27 -1.48 14.80 -7.13
C GLY A 27 -0.45 15.92 -7.00
N GLN A 28 0.06 16.14 -5.78
CA GLN A 28 1.13 17.09 -5.49
C GLN A 28 2.55 16.50 -5.60
N LEU A 29 2.66 15.19 -5.86
CA LEU A 29 3.94 14.50 -5.93
C LEU A 29 4.53 14.59 -7.34
N GLN A 30 5.70 15.23 -7.48
CA GLN A 30 6.50 15.24 -8.70
C GLN A 30 7.41 14.02 -8.68
N LEU A 31 7.20 13.07 -9.58
CA LEU A 31 7.90 11.79 -9.62
C LEU A 31 8.86 11.74 -10.81
N ALA A 32 10.08 11.26 -10.58
CA ALA A 32 11.11 11.17 -11.62
C ALA A 32 10.87 10.00 -12.60
N SER A 33 10.04 9.04 -12.25
CA SER A 33 9.63 7.93 -13.10
C SER A 33 8.28 7.36 -12.63
N ARG A 34 7.69 6.47 -13.43
CA ARG A 34 6.45 5.75 -13.11
C ARG A 34 6.69 4.47 -12.31
N ILE A 35 7.94 4.23 -11.88
CA ILE A 35 8.35 3.06 -11.10
C ILE A 35 8.12 3.36 -9.62
N VAL A 36 7.29 2.56 -8.96
CA VAL A 36 7.00 2.69 -7.54
C VAL A 36 7.52 1.49 -6.77
N MET A 37 8.21 1.72 -5.66
CA MET A 37 8.49 0.68 -4.68
C MET A 37 7.24 0.44 -3.85
N ALA A 38 6.61 -0.73 -4.03
CA ALA A 38 5.43 -1.13 -3.27
C ALA A 38 5.76 -1.30 -1.77
N PRO A 39 4.77 -1.12 -0.87
CA PRO A 39 4.97 -1.35 0.56
C PRO A 39 5.31 -2.81 0.84
N LEU A 40 6.37 -3.02 1.63
CA LEU A 40 6.92 -4.33 1.97
C LEU A 40 7.28 -4.36 3.46
N THR A 41 6.52 -5.07 4.28
CA THR A 41 6.83 -5.29 5.69
C THR A 41 8.08 -6.15 5.83
N ARG A 42 9.09 -5.67 6.58
CA ARG A 42 10.38 -6.32 6.73
C ARG A 42 10.72 -6.68 8.19
N ASN A 43 9.92 -6.27 9.17
CA ASN A 43 10.07 -6.58 10.60
C ASN A 43 11.48 -6.26 11.15
N ARG A 44 11.96 -5.03 10.97
CA ARG A 44 13.27 -4.55 11.42
C ARG A 44 13.20 -3.25 12.23
N ALA A 45 12.02 -2.96 12.80
CA ALA A 45 11.77 -1.78 13.62
C ALA A 45 11.49 -2.19 15.09
N PRO A 46 12.48 -2.66 15.85
CA PRO A 46 12.29 -3.04 17.25
C PRO A 46 11.72 -1.87 18.04
N ASN A 47 10.82 -2.17 18.99
CA ASN A 47 10.07 -1.18 19.76
C ASN A 47 9.21 -0.23 18.87
N ALA A 48 8.83 -0.65 17.69
CA ALA A 48 8.10 0.13 16.70
C ALA A 48 8.82 1.44 16.27
N LEU A 49 10.15 1.49 16.35
CA LEU A 49 10.97 2.63 16.00
C LEU A 49 11.73 2.38 14.68
N ALA A 50 11.58 3.30 13.72
CA ALA A 50 12.45 3.33 12.56
C ALA A 50 13.91 3.56 13.01
N ASN A 51 14.89 3.06 12.25
CA ASN A 51 16.29 3.06 12.66
C ASN A 51 17.25 3.31 11.49
N ALA A 52 18.55 3.38 11.78
CA ALA A 52 19.59 3.65 10.79
C ALA A 52 19.63 2.60 9.66
N LEU A 53 19.35 1.33 9.97
CA LEU A 53 19.33 0.26 8.97
C LEU A 53 18.18 0.46 7.97
N MET A 54 16.99 0.91 8.46
CA MET A 54 15.87 1.27 7.61
C MET A 54 16.19 2.53 6.76
N ALA A 55 16.88 3.52 7.34
CA ALA A 55 17.29 4.71 6.59
C ALA A 55 18.23 4.33 5.43
N GLU A 56 19.17 3.44 5.65
CA GLU A 56 20.06 2.90 4.60
C GLU A 56 19.24 2.16 3.53
N TYR A 57 18.35 1.25 3.93
CA TYR A 57 17.52 0.45 3.03
C TYR A 57 16.68 1.29 2.06
N TYR A 58 16.01 2.33 2.58
CA TYR A 58 15.20 3.20 1.73
C TYR A 58 16.07 4.14 0.89
N ALA A 59 17.18 4.65 1.44
CA ALA A 59 18.11 5.51 0.70
C ALA A 59 18.76 4.81 -0.49
N GLN A 60 19.09 3.50 -0.39
CA GLN A 60 19.62 2.70 -1.50
C GLN A 60 18.66 2.68 -2.71
N ARG A 61 17.35 2.75 -2.47
CA ARG A 61 16.28 2.66 -3.47
C ARG A 61 15.76 4.02 -3.94
N ALA A 62 16.30 5.10 -3.38
CA ALA A 62 15.75 6.45 -3.53
C ALA A 62 16.34 7.26 -4.70
N ASN A 63 17.45 6.81 -5.33
CA ASN A 63 18.04 7.55 -6.43
C ASN A 63 17.09 7.58 -7.64
N PRO A 64 16.64 8.77 -8.10
CA PRO A 64 15.67 8.88 -9.20
C PRO A 64 16.11 8.28 -10.52
N ALA A 65 17.43 8.18 -10.76
CA ALA A 65 17.98 7.64 -12.01
C ALA A 65 18.04 6.10 -12.01
N THR A 66 18.21 5.46 -10.86
CA THR A 66 18.49 4.04 -10.73
C THR A 66 17.47 3.27 -9.90
N GLY A 67 16.77 3.93 -9.00
CA GLY A 67 15.81 3.36 -8.05
C GLY A 67 14.35 3.69 -8.38
N ALA A 68 13.57 3.96 -7.35
CA ALA A 68 12.14 4.25 -7.46
C ALA A 68 11.87 5.74 -7.72
N GLY A 69 10.87 6.04 -8.55
CA GLY A 69 10.28 7.37 -8.66
C GLY A 69 9.47 7.75 -7.43
N LEU A 70 8.87 6.75 -6.77
CA LEU A 70 8.18 6.88 -5.47
C LEU A 70 8.48 5.65 -4.60
N ILE A 71 8.80 5.87 -3.34
CA ILE A 71 8.88 4.82 -2.33
C ILE A 71 7.63 4.88 -1.46
N ILE A 72 6.92 3.75 -1.32
CA ILE A 72 5.91 3.56 -0.29
C ILE A 72 6.57 2.71 0.80
N THR A 73 6.59 3.21 2.04
CA THR A 73 7.22 2.46 3.14
C THR A 73 6.51 1.15 3.42
N GLU A 74 7.16 0.28 4.17
CA GLU A 74 6.47 -0.80 4.87
C GLU A 74 5.28 -0.26 5.68
N ALA A 75 4.28 -1.13 5.87
CA ALA A 75 3.09 -0.79 6.64
C ALA A 75 3.46 -0.34 8.06
N THR A 76 2.98 0.84 8.45
CA THR A 76 3.36 1.56 9.66
C THR A 76 2.12 1.76 10.54
N ALA A 77 2.16 1.23 11.76
CA ALA A 77 1.00 1.24 12.66
C ALA A 77 0.64 2.68 13.08
N ILE A 78 -0.66 3.01 13.04
CA ILE A 78 -1.20 4.33 13.44
C ILE A 78 -1.41 4.47 14.94
N SER A 79 -1.41 3.35 15.66
CA SER A 79 -1.59 3.25 17.13
C SER A 79 -1.03 1.92 17.62
N HIS A 80 -0.83 1.78 18.93
CA HIS A 80 -0.43 0.50 19.52
C HIS A 80 -1.49 -0.60 19.24
N GLN A 81 -2.79 -0.26 19.31
CA GLN A 81 -3.87 -1.18 18.95
C GLN A 81 -3.82 -1.62 17.48
N GLY A 82 -3.28 -0.79 16.61
CA GLY A 82 -3.11 -1.08 15.18
C GLY A 82 -1.98 -2.06 14.84
N GLN A 83 -1.16 -2.48 15.80
CA GLN A 83 -0.06 -3.43 15.58
C GLN A 83 -0.56 -4.88 15.47
N GLY A 84 0.08 -5.65 14.58
CA GLY A 84 -0.25 -7.07 14.42
C GLY A 84 0.92 -7.96 14.08
N TYR A 85 2.10 -7.39 13.93
CA TYR A 85 3.35 -8.12 13.67
C TYR A 85 4.46 -7.52 14.53
N ALA A 86 5.34 -8.36 15.03
CA ALA A 86 6.50 -7.90 15.78
C ALA A 86 7.43 -7.05 14.90
N ASP A 87 8.12 -6.11 15.52
CA ASP A 87 9.13 -5.25 14.90
C ASP A 87 8.67 -4.53 13.62
N VAL A 88 7.38 -4.15 13.57
CA VAL A 88 6.85 -3.20 12.57
C VAL A 88 6.93 -1.77 13.12
N PRO A 89 7.21 -0.78 12.29
CA PRO A 89 7.29 0.61 12.75
C PRO A 89 5.91 1.18 13.08
N GLY A 90 5.92 2.21 13.93
CA GLY A 90 4.76 3.02 14.25
C GLY A 90 4.95 4.49 13.89
N ILE A 91 3.85 5.27 13.99
CA ILE A 91 3.88 6.71 13.71
C ILE A 91 2.92 7.51 14.63
N TRP A 92 2.66 7.01 15.84
CA TRP A 92 1.73 7.63 16.78
C TRP A 92 2.39 8.42 17.92
N SER A 93 3.72 8.32 18.10
CA SER A 93 4.47 8.99 19.18
C SER A 93 5.50 9.97 18.63
N ALA A 94 5.90 10.95 19.47
CA ALA A 94 6.94 11.90 19.13
C ALA A 94 8.30 11.23 18.84
N GLU A 95 8.62 10.14 19.56
CA GLU A 95 9.85 9.36 19.34
C GLU A 95 9.84 8.68 17.96
N GLN A 96 8.70 8.14 17.55
CA GLN A 96 8.54 7.53 16.23
C GLN A 96 8.65 8.57 15.11
N ILE A 97 8.04 9.75 15.26
CA ILE A 97 8.18 10.86 14.31
C ILE A 97 9.66 11.21 14.15
N LYS A 98 10.39 11.40 15.26
CA LYS A 98 11.83 11.70 15.24
C LYS A 98 12.65 10.59 14.59
N ALA A 99 12.31 9.33 14.86
CA ALA A 99 12.97 8.18 14.25
C ALA A 99 12.79 8.14 12.72
N TRP A 100 11.57 8.40 12.22
CA TRP A 100 11.28 8.48 10.80
C TRP A 100 11.96 9.65 10.08
N GLN A 101 12.25 10.77 10.77
CA GLN A 101 12.99 11.89 10.18
C GLN A 101 14.35 11.48 9.65
N SER A 102 15.03 10.50 10.27
CA SER A 102 16.29 9.98 9.76
C SER A 102 16.13 9.27 8.41
N VAL A 103 15.02 8.55 8.22
CA VAL A 103 14.69 7.83 6.99
C VAL A 103 14.31 8.82 5.87
N THR A 104 13.39 9.75 6.13
CA THR A 104 12.95 10.74 5.13
C THR A 104 14.11 11.63 4.70
N HIS A 105 14.97 12.07 5.62
CA HIS A 105 16.19 12.81 5.32
C HIS A 105 17.14 12.01 4.40
N ALA A 106 17.39 10.73 4.70
CA ALA A 106 18.28 9.89 3.90
C ALA A 106 17.75 9.68 2.47
N VAL A 107 16.43 9.52 2.31
CA VAL A 107 15.77 9.40 1.01
C VAL A 107 15.85 10.70 0.23
N HIS A 108 15.49 11.83 0.85
CA HIS A 108 15.53 13.16 0.22
C HIS A 108 16.95 13.57 -0.17
N ALA A 109 17.96 13.20 0.62
CA ALA A 109 19.38 13.44 0.28
C ALA A 109 19.82 12.72 -1.01
N LYS A 110 19.11 11.66 -1.42
CA LYS A 110 19.30 10.96 -2.70
C LYS A 110 18.42 11.52 -3.83
N GLY A 111 17.58 12.55 -3.55
CA GLY A 111 16.62 13.13 -4.49
C GLY A 111 15.32 12.33 -4.64
N GLY A 112 15.09 11.30 -3.82
CA GLY A 112 13.91 10.43 -3.88
C GLY A 112 12.66 11.05 -3.26
N LYS A 113 11.51 10.42 -3.53
CA LYS A 113 10.21 10.71 -2.93
C LYS A 113 9.73 9.53 -2.11
N ILE A 114 9.18 9.80 -0.91
CA ILE A 114 8.75 8.77 0.03
C ILE A 114 7.42 9.12 0.71
N VAL A 115 6.49 8.17 0.71
CA VAL A 115 5.23 8.24 1.45
C VAL A 115 5.15 7.10 2.44
N VAL A 116 4.49 7.29 3.59
CA VAL A 116 4.30 6.24 4.58
C VAL A 116 2.97 5.54 4.39
N GLN A 117 2.95 4.21 4.46
CA GLN A 117 1.70 3.46 4.46
C GLN A 117 1.12 3.38 5.88
N LEU A 118 -0.02 4.02 6.10
CA LEU A 118 -0.75 4.03 7.38
C LEU A 118 -1.58 2.76 7.53
N TRP A 119 -1.41 2.08 8.65
CA TRP A 119 -1.89 0.73 8.84
C TRP A 119 -2.54 0.49 10.21
N HIS A 120 -3.66 -0.20 10.20
CA HIS A 120 -4.26 -0.85 11.35
C HIS A 120 -4.65 -2.26 10.95
N VAL A 121 -4.07 -3.26 11.60
CA VAL A 121 -4.23 -4.67 11.19
C VAL A 121 -5.61 -5.26 11.45
N GLY A 122 -6.39 -4.66 12.34
CA GLY A 122 -7.67 -5.24 12.78
C GLY A 122 -7.46 -6.59 13.46
N ARG A 123 -8.17 -7.62 13.03
CA ARG A 123 -8.11 -8.99 13.57
C ARG A 123 -6.83 -9.76 13.28
N ILE A 124 -5.93 -9.20 12.44
CA ILE A 124 -4.69 -9.89 12.08
C ILE A 124 -3.60 -9.52 13.09
N SER A 125 -3.78 -9.95 14.32
CA SER A 125 -2.89 -9.69 15.45
C SER A 125 -2.88 -10.82 16.46
N HIS A 126 -2.04 -10.65 17.47
CA HIS A 126 -1.95 -11.56 18.63
C HIS A 126 -2.03 -10.74 19.92
N THR A 127 -2.63 -11.30 20.97
CA THR A 127 -2.79 -10.62 22.27
C THR A 127 -1.48 -10.09 22.83
N SER A 128 -0.36 -10.80 22.62
CA SER A 128 0.97 -10.34 23.07
C SER A 128 1.47 -9.04 22.39
N LEU A 129 0.88 -8.66 21.28
CA LEU A 129 1.20 -7.43 20.53
C LEU A 129 0.22 -6.29 20.83
N GLN A 130 -0.82 -6.58 21.61
CA GLN A 130 -1.86 -5.62 21.93
C GLN A 130 -1.63 -4.95 23.30
N PRO A 131 -2.10 -3.69 23.51
CA PRO A 131 -2.03 -3.04 24.79
C PRO A 131 -2.59 -3.93 25.90
N ASN A 132 -1.83 -4.13 26.99
CA ASN A 132 -2.22 -4.92 28.14
C ASN A 132 -2.68 -6.37 27.84
N GLY A 133 -2.24 -6.95 26.74
CA GLY A 133 -2.61 -8.30 26.33
C GLY A 133 -4.08 -8.45 25.92
N GLN A 134 -4.75 -7.37 25.55
CA GLN A 134 -6.15 -7.37 25.15
C GLN A 134 -6.38 -8.10 23.81
N ALA A 135 -7.64 -8.43 23.52
CA ALA A 135 -8.02 -8.99 22.23
C ALA A 135 -7.81 -7.94 21.10
N PRO A 136 -7.35 -8.35 19.92
CA PRO A 136 -7.38 -7.51 18.74
C PRO A 136 -8.80 -7.02 18.43
N VAL A 137 -8.93 -5.95 17.67
CA VAL A 137 -10.23 -5.39 17.30
C VAL A 137 -10.60 -5.68 15.85
N ALA A 138 -11.89 -5.78 15.57
CA ALA A 138 -12.41 -6.06 14.23
C ALA A 138 -13.82 -5.48 14.07
N PRO A 139 -14.43 -5.46 12.86
CA PRO A 139 -15.86 -5.16 12.74
C PRO A 139 -16.73 -6.14 13.49
N SER A 140 -16.35 -7.42 13.54
CA SER A 140 -17.06 -8.51 14.21
C SER A 140 -16.06 -9.48 14.84
N ALA A 141 -16.46 -10.17 15.91
CA ALA A 141 -15.62 -11.14 16.62
C ALA A 141 -15.46 -12.45 15.82
N ILE A 142 -14.83 -12.37 14.66
CA ILE A 142 -14.60 -13.49 13.74
C ILE A 142 -13.10 -13.69 13.58
N VAL A 143 -12.58 -14.83 14.03
CA VAL A 143 -11.17 -15.20 13.89
C VAL A 143 -10.83 -15.38 12.42
N ALA A 144 -9.73 -14.75 11.97
CA ALA A 144 -9.22 -14.98 10.63
C ALA A 144 -8.46 -16.31 10.54
N LYS A 145 -8.63 -17.04 9.46
CA LYS A 145 -7.80 -18.21 9.11
C LYS A 145 -6.44 -17.73 8.58
N SER A 146 -5.68 -17.07 9.44
CA SER A 146 -4.42 -16.41 9.10
C SER A 146 -3.39 -16.56 10.23
N LYS A 147 -2.19 -16.08 9.97
CA LYS A 147 -1.07 -16.07 10.92
C LYS A 147 -0.52 -14.65 11.05
N THR A 148 0.02 -14.36 12.23
CA THR A 148 0.86 -13.19 12.46
C THR A 148 2.31 -13.61 12.77
N VAL A 149 3.21 -12.64 12.88
CA VAL A 149 4.63 -12.87 13.16
C VAL A 149 4.97 -12.33 14.54
N LEU A 150 5.48 -13.20 15.40
CA LEU A 150 6.16 -12.84 16.64
C LEU A 150 7.67 -13.01 16.46
N ILE A 151 8.46 -12.41 17.34
CA ILE A 151 9.89 -12.68 17.43
C ILE A 151 10.15 -13.49 18.71
N GLU A 152 10.59 -14.71 18.54
CA GLU A 152 10.97 -15.62 19.63
C GLU A 152 12.45 -15.97 19.49
N ASN A 153 13.21 -15.75 20.56
CA ASN A 153 14.69 -15.97 20.55
C ASN A 153 15.41 -15.28 19.39
N GLY A 154 14.93 -14.08 18.99
CA GLY A 154 15.51 -13.30 17.89
C GLY A 154 15.12 -13.78 16.49
N LEU A 155 14.23 -14.76 16.35
CA LEU A 155 13.80 -15.33 15.07
C LEU A 155 12.29 -15.12 14.86
N PRO A 156 11.85 -14.89 13.61
CA PRO A 156 10.43 -14.78 13.29
C PRO A 156 9.70 -16.10 13.49
N CYS A 157 8.62 -16.07 14.27
CA CYS A 157 7.73 -17.20 14.54
C CYS A 157 6.31 -16.88 14.01
N PHE A 158 5.78 -17.74 13.15
CA PHE A 158 4.43 -17.60 12.59
C PHE A 158 3.41 -18.29 13.48
N VAL A 159 2.60 -17.50 14.19
CA VAL A 159 1.55 -17.99 15.10
C VAL A 159 0.15 -17.69 14.56
N PRO A 160 -0.89 -18.49 14.91
CA PRO A 160 -2.28 -18.12 14.60
C PRO A 160 -2.64 -16.76 15.18
N THR A 161 -3.55 -16.02 14.52
CA THR A 161 -4.12 -14.79 15.08
C THR A 161 -4.98 -15.11 16.32
N SER A 162 -4.98 -14.20 17.30
CA SER A 162 -5.86 -14.31 18.46
C SER A 162 -7.31 -14.00 18.09
N GLU A 163 -8.25 -14.50 18.90
CA GLU A 163 -9.66 -14.17 18.78
C GLU A 163 -9.86 -12.64 18.94
N PRO A 164 -10.49 -11.95 17.96
CA PRO A 164 -10.74 -10.53 18.07
C PRO A 164 -12.04 -10.26 18.83
N ARG A 165 -12.16 -9.03 19.36
CA ARG A 165 -13.46 -8.48 19.77
C ARG A 165 -14.02 -7.54 18.70
N ALA A 166 -15.34 -7.41 18.64
CA ALA A 166 -15.96 -6.37 17.84
C ALA A 166 -15.65 -4.97 18.43
N LEU A 167 -15.40 -3.99 17.56
CA LEU A 167 -15.34 -2.58 17.95
C LEU A 167 -16.74 -2.10 18.36
N ASP A 168 -16.81 -1.41 19.49
CA ASP A 168 -18.04 -0.69 19.87
C ASP A 168 -18.24 0.53 18.96
N LEU A 169 -19.49 0.94 18.79
CA LEU A 169 -19.82 2.11 17.95
C LEU A 169 -19.15 3.39 18.46
N SER A 170 -18.99 3.51 19.77
CA SER A 170 -18.32 4.63 20.45
C SER A 170 -16.80 4.69 20.20
N GLU A 171 -16.16 3.60 19.75
CA GLU A 171 -14.73 3.53 19.45
C GLU A 171 -14.41 4.02 18.02
N MET A 172 -15.40 4.02 17.12
CA MET A 172 -15.19 4.34 15.69
C MET A 172 -14.57 5.73 15.47
N PRO A 173 -15.01 6.81 16.18
CA PRO A 173 -14.34 8.11 16.05
C PRO A 173 -12.88 8.10 16.49
N GLY A 174 -12.50 7.25 17.44
CA GLY A 174 -11.12 7.06 17.89
C GLY A 174 -10.23 6.48 16.80
N ILE A 175 -10.72 5.48 16.07
CA ILE A 175 -10.00 4.90 14.91
C ILE A 175 -9.77 5.96 13.82
N VAL A 176 -10.80 6.73 13.47
CA VAL A 176 -10.70 7.82 12.48
C VAL A 176 -9.68 8.89 12.94
N TYR A 177 -9.73 9.26 14.21
CA TYR A 177 -8.76 10.21 14.80
C TYR A 177 -7.33 9.69 14.74
N ASP A 178 -7.09 8.40 15.01
CA ASP A 178 -5.76 7.80 14.93
C ASP A 178 -5.17 7.85 13.51
N TYR A 179 -5.96 7.59 12.45
CA TYR A 179 -5.55 7.79 11.06
C TYR A 179 -5.23 9.26 10.76
N ARG A 180 -6.10 10.18 11.17
CA ARG A 180 -5.88 11.63 11.00
C ARG A 180 -4.59 12.10 11.68
N ARG A 181 -4.38 11.71 12.95
CA ARG A 181 -3.18 12.02 13.71
C ARG A 181 -1.93 11.43 13.04
N ALA A 182 -1.98 10.18 12.58
CA ALA A 182 -0.88 9.54 11.89
C ALA A 182 -0.54 10.24 10.58
N ALA A 183 -1.52 10.75 9.83
CA ALA A 183 -1.30 11.54 8.63
C ALA A 183 -0.56 12.85 8.93
N LYS A 184 -0.97 13.58 9.99
CA LYS A 184 -0.25 14.76 10.46
C LYS A 184 1.19 14.42 10.88
N ASN A 185 1.37 13.38 11.69
CA ASN A 185 2.67 12.93 12.16
C ASN A 185 3.59 12.53 10.98
N ALA A 186 3.04 11.99 9.90
CA ALA A 186 3.80 11.68 8.69
C ALA A 186 4.40 12.93 8.05
N ILE A 187 3.63 14.02 7.97
CA ILE A 187 4.15 15.30 7.46
C ILE A 187 5.19 15.88 8.41
N ASP A 188 4.97 15.82 9.71
CA ASP A 188 5.94 16.27 10.73
C ASP A 188 7.25 15.44 10.70
N ALA A 189 7.16 14.16 10.29
CA ALA A 189 8.30 13.27 10.06
C ALA A 189 9.01 13.50 8.72
N GLY A 190 8.52 14.42 7.87
CA GLY A 190 9.13 14.77 6.59
C GLY A 190 8.72 13.92 5.40
N PHE A 191 7.68 13.08 5.50
CA PHE A 191 7.15 12.36 4.35
C PHE A 191 6.50 13.29 3.32
N ASP A 192 6.61 12.96 2.05
CA ASP A 192 5.97 13.71 0.95
C ASP A 192 4.44 13.54 0.94
N GLY A 193 3.92 12.49 1.56
CA GLY A 193 2.50 12.16 1.67
C GLY A 193 2.27 10.85 2.41
N ILE A 194 1.06 10.29 2.29
CA ILE A 194 0.68 9.02 2.92
C ILE A 194 -0.03 8.08 1.93
N GLU A 195 -0.05 6.79 2.26
CA GLU A 195 -0.96 5.81 1.66
C GLU A 195 -1.81 5.16 2.75
N VAL A 196 -3.14 5.24 2.64
CA VAL A 196 -4.03 4.50 3.55
C VAL A 196 -4.10 3.04 3.11
N HIS A 197 -3.81 2.11 4.01
CA HIS A 197 -3.90 0.67 3.74
C HIS A 197 -5.33 0.17 3.91
N ALA A 198 -6.06 0.03 2.81
CA ALA A 198 -7.45 -0.48 2.75
C ALA A 198 -7.53 -1.79 1.94
N ALA A 199 -6.54 -2.68 2.12
CA ALA A 199 -6.34 -3.88 1.33
C ALA A 199 -5.96 -5.09 2.19
N ASN A 200 -5.85 -6.26 1.56
CA ASN A 200 -5.26 -7.47 2.12
C ASN A 200 -5.88 -7.98 3.42
N GLY A 201 -7.17 -7.73 3.66
CA GLY A 201 -7.88 -8.23 4.84
C GLY A 201 -7.49 -7.55 6.17
N TYR A 202 -6.93 -6.33 6.14
CA TYR A 202 -6.68 -5.52 7.33
C TYR A 202 -7.90 -4.67 7.71
N LEU A 203 -7.85 -3.87 8.76
CA LEU A 203 -9.03 -3.30 9.42
C LEU A 203 -10.04 -2.68 8.45
N ILE A 204 -9.61 -1.76 7.58
CA ILE A 204 -10.55 -1.11 6.64
C ILE A 204 -11.13 -2.13 5.67
N ASP A 205 -10.32 -3.04 5.12
CA ASP A 205 -10.81 -4.11 4.23
C ASP A 205 -11.74 -5.07 4.96
N GLN A 206 -11.50 -5.37 6.27
CA GLN A 206 -12.41 -6.16 7.10
C GLN A 206 -13.81 -5.50 7.23
N PHE A 207 -13.88 -4.18 7.33
CA PHE A 207 -15.17 -3.46 7.34
C PHE A 207 -15.87 -3.52 5.99
N LEU A 208 -15.13 -3.48 4.89
CA LEU A 208 -15.67 -3.53 3.52
C LEU A 208 -16.34 -4.88 3.21
N ARG A 209 -15.74 -5.99 3.66
CA ARG A 209 -16.13 -7.34 3.27
C ARG A 209 -17.29 -7.89 4.08
N ALA A 210 -18.32 -8.44 3.40
CA ALA A 210 -19.47 -9.04 4.06
C ALA A 210 -19.08 -10.23 4.96
N ASP A 211 -18.09 -11.03 4.56
CA ASP A 211 -17.69 -12.24 5.30
C ASP A 211 -16.98 -11.95 6.63
N SER A 212 -16.37 -10.78 6.78
CA SER A 212 -15.73 -10.34 8.03
C SER A 212 -16.51 -9.29 8.81
N ASN A 213 -17.57 -8.71 8.22
CA ASN A 213 -18.37 -7.66 8.83
C ASN A 213 -19.85 -8.09 8.93
N HIS A 214 -20.21 -8.64 10.07
CA HIS A 214 -21.58 -9.05 10.40
C HIS A 214 -22.30 -8.02 11.30
N ARG A 215 -21.85 -6.77 11.30
CA ARG A 215 -22.50 -5.69 12.06
C ARG A 215 -23.90 -5.38 11.52
N THR A 216 -24.77 -4.97 12.44
CA THR A 216 -26.15 -4.56 12.14
C THR A 216 -26.38 -3.07 12.38
N ASP A 217 -25.35 -2.33 12.76
CA ASP A 217 -25.37 -0.87 12.96
C ASP A 217 -24.95 -0.11 11.69
N ALA A 218 -24.65 1.19 11.87
CA ALA A 218 -24.28 2.09 10.77
C ALA A 218 -22.99 1.72 10.03
N TYR A 219 -22.20 0.72 10.49
CA TYR A 219 -20.97 0.27 9.86
C TYR A 219 -21.07 -1.15 9.27
N GLY A 220 -22.27 -1.75 9.17
CA GLY A 220 -22.46 -3.10 8.64
C GLY A 220 -23.74 -3.25 7.80
N GLY A 221 -23.91 -4.43 7.19
CA GLY A 221 -25.03 -4.75 6.30
C GLY A 221 -24.84 -4.20 4.89
N SER A 222 -25.44 -3.06 4.55
CA SER A 222 -25.39 -2.49 3.19
C SER A 222 -23.96 -2.06 2.79
N ILE A 223 -23.71 -1.94 1.47
CA ILE A 223 -22.42 -1.44 0.95
C ILE A 223 -22.13 -0.03 1.51
N GLU A 224 -23.13 0.85 1.60
CA GLU A 224 -22.98 2.19 2.16
C GLU A 224 -22.45 2.16 3.59
N ASN A 225 -22.99 1.28 4.42
CA ASN A 225 -22.59 1.14 5.82
C ASN A 225 -21.21 0.50 5.94
N ARG A 226 -20.94 -0.59 5.19
CA ARG A 226 -19.64 -1.27 5.21
C ARG A 226 -18.50 -0.36 4.71
N THR A 227 -18.77 0.58 3.83
CA THR A 227 -17.80 1.56 3.32
C THR A 227 -17.64 2.80 4.20
N ARG A 228 -18.47 2.98 5.23
CA ARG A 228 -18.50 4.17 6.09
C ARG A 228 -17.14 4.45 6.75
N LEU A 229 -16.49 3.46 7.36
CA LEU A 229 -15.19 3.65 8.00
C LEU A 229 -14.14 4.15 6.99
N LEU A 230 -14.06 3.54 5.81
CA LEU A 230 -13.15 3.99 4.74
C LEU A 230 -13.41 5.46 4.39
N LYS A 231 -14.68 5.84 4.20
CA LYS A 231 -15.08 7.21 3.85
C LYS A 231 -14.66 8.21 4.92
N GLU A 232 -14.93 7.92 6.18
CA GLU A 232 -14.60 8.78 7.32
C GLU A 232 -13.08 8.93 7.49
N VAL A 233 -12.32 7.84 7.37
CA VAL A 233 -10.85 7.87 7.41
C VAL A 233 -10.30 8.72 6.26
N MET A 234 -10.72 8.45 5.02
CA MET A 234 -10.20 9.18 3.86
C MET A 234 -10.54 10.68 3.91
N LEU A 235 -11.76 11.04 4.35
CA LEU A 235 -12.11 12.45 4.57
C LEU A 235 -11.21 13.08 5.62
N ALA A 236 -11.00 12.42 6.77
CA ALA A 236 -10.21 12.96 7.86
C ALA A 236 -8.74 13.16 7.46
N VAL A 237 -8.10 12.21 6.76
CA VAL A 237 -6.71 12.35 6.33
C VAL A 237 -6.57 13.39 5.19
N CYS A 238 -7.53 13.44 4.24
CA CYS A 238 -7.53 14.46 3.19
C CYS A 238 -7.76 15.88 3.73
N GLN A 239 -8.60 16.04 4.75
CA GLN A 239 -8.78 17.32 5.43
C GLN A 239 -7.52 17.76 6.18
N GLU A 240 -6.76 16.81 6.74
CA GLU A 240 -5.55 17.13 7.54
C GLU A 240 -4.36 17.55 6.67
N ILE A 241 -4.10 16.83 5.55
CA ILE A 241 -2.85 17.04 4.78
C ILE A 241 -3.08 17.40 3.29
N GLY A 242 -4.33 17.47 2.85
CA GLY A 242 -4.71 17.69 1.45
C GLY A 242 -4.77 16.39 0.63
N GLY A 243 -5.83 16.21 -0.18
CA GLY A 243 -6.03 15.01 -1.01
C GLY A 243 -4.86 14.72 -1.95
N GLY A 244 -4.24 15.75 -2.53
CA GLY A 244 -3.09 15.62 -3.43
C GLY A 244 -1.82 15.02 -2.82
N ARG A 245 -1.79 14.78 -1.48
CA ARG A 245 -0.74 14.05 -0.75
C ARG A 245 -1.22 12.69 -0.21
N CYS A 246 -2.48 12.33 -0.46
CA CYS A 246 -3.08 11.10 0.02
C CYS A 246 -3.20 10.07 -1.10
N GLY A 247 -2.62 8.89 -0.91
CA GLY A 247 -2.91 7.68 -1.67
C GLY A 247 -3.77 6.71 -0.86
N ILE A 248 -4.34 5.74 -1.55
CA ILE A 248 -5.03 4.62 -0.92
C ILE A 248 -4.70 3.33 -1.65
N ARG A 249 -4.49 2.23 -0.90
CA ARG A 249 -4.28 0.90 -1.48
C ARG A 249 -5.50 0.02 -1.24
N ILE A 250 -5.98 -0.59 -2.34
CA ILE A 250 -7.13 -1.51 -2.36
C ILE A 250 -6.76 -2.83 -3.02
N SER A 251 -7.45 -3.91 -2.67
CA SER A 251 -7.23 -5.26 -3.23
C SER A 251 -8.56 -5.97 -3.47
N PRO A 252 -9.24 -5.69 -4.58
CA PRO A 252 -10.64 -6.09 -4.77
C PRO A 252 -10.94 -7.57 -4.63
N VAL A 253 -10.05 -8.44 -5.07
CA VAL A 253 -10.29 -9.90 -5.10
C VAL A 253 -9.25 -10.72 -4.33
N THR A 254 -8.31 -10.10 -3.62
CA THR A 254 -7.30 -10.87 -2.88
C THR A 254 -7.92 -11.70 -1.76
N PRO A 255 -7.54 -12.99 -1.61
CA PRO A 255 -7.97 -13.83 -0.49
C PRO A 255 -7.07 -13.67 0.75
N ALA A 256 -6.13 -12.72 0.73
CA ALA A 256 -5.17 -12.53 1.81
C ALA A 256 -5.89 -12.29 3.15
N ASN A 257 -5.42 -12.93 4.22
CA ASN A 257 -5.96 -12.83 5.57
C ASN A 257 -7.46 -13.18 5.69
N ASP A 258 -7.89 -14.16 4.89
CA ASP A 258 -9.27 -14.64 4.89
C ASP A 258 -10.29 -13.56 4.48
N ALA A 259 -9.88 -12.68 3.53
CA ALA A 259 -10.73 -11.65 2.98
C ALA A 259 -11.53 -12.18 1.80
N SER A 260 -12.86 -12.05 1.85
CA SER A 260 -13.75 -12.41 0.74
C SER A 260 -15.01 -11.56 0.70
N ASP A 261 -15.62 -11.46 -0.48
CA ASP A 261 -16.92 -10.83 -0.70
C ASP A 261 -17.59 -11.47 -1.92
N ALA A 262 -18.91 -11.65 -1.86
CA ALA A 262 -19.67 -12.27 -2.94
C ALA A 262 -19.85 -11.33 -4.16
N ILE A 263 -19.79 -10.01 -3.95
CA ILE A 263 -20.06 -9.00 -4.97
C ILE A 263 -18.92 -7.95 -5.02
N PRO A 264 -17.65 -8.36 -5.23
CA PRO A 264 -16.52 -7.45 -5.14
C PRO A 264 -16.58 -6.31 -6.15
N GLN A 265 -17.10 -6.54 -7.36
CA GLN A 265 -17.23 -5.50 -8.39
C GLN A 265 -18.07 -4.33 -7.90
N THR A 266 -19.30 -4.59 -7.48
CA THR A 266 -20.23 -3.56 -7.00
C THR A 266 -19.69 -2.83 -5.77
N LEU A 267 -19.08 -3.58 -4.84
CA LEU A 267 -18.48 -3.01 -3.65
C LEU A 267 -17.35 -2.02 -4.01
N PHE A 268 -16.39 -2.45 -4.84
CA PHE A 268 -15.23 -1.62 -5.13
C PHE A 268 -15.52 -0.50 -6.12
N GLU A 269 -16.49 -0.63 -7.02
CA GLU A 269 -16.99 0.49 -7.82
C GLU A 269 -17.62 1.57 -6.93
N HIS A 270 -18.39 1.19 -5.90
CA HIS A 270 -18.90 2.14 -4.91
C HIS A 270 -17.76 2.82 -4.13
N VAL A 271 -16.73 2.08 -3.73
CA VAL A 271 -15.55 2.63 -3.04
C VAL A 271 -14.83 3.65 -3.93
N VAL A 272 -14.46 3.27 -5.16
CA VAL A 272 -13.68 4.17 -6.03
C VAL A 272 -14.47 5.37 -6.51
N SER A 273 -15.79 5.25 -6.65
CA SER A 273 -16.65 6.39 -6.96
C SER A 273 -16.61 7.45 -5.86
N PHE A 274 -16.61 7.05 -4.59
CA PHE A 274 -16.38 8.00 -3.51
C PHE A 274 -14.95 8.57 -3.54
N LEU A 275 -13.93 7.72 -3.74
CA LEU A 275 -12.53 8.17 -3.80
C LEU A 275 -12.28 9.18 -4.91
N GLY A 276 -13.00 9.09 -6.02
CA GLY A 276 -12.92 10.05 -7.13
C GLY A 276 -13.29 11.49 -6.75
N THR A 277 -14.03 11.68 -5.66
CA THR A 277 -14.43 13.04 -5.19
C THR A 277 -13.39 13.73 -4.33
N LEU A 278 -12.28 13.06 -3.95
CA LEU A 278 -11.35 13.53 -2.91
C LEU A 278 -10.09 14.22 -3.44
N GLY A 279 -9.86 14.25 -4.75
CA GLY A 279 -8.64 14.84 -5.34
C GLY A 279 -7.35 14.15 -4.88
N LEU A 280 -7.37 12.81 -4.80
CA LEU A 280 -6.25 11.99 -4.30
C LEU A 280 -5.00 12.08 -5.18
N ALA A 281 -3.83 11.86 -4.59
CA ALA A 281 -2.58 11.68 -5.33
C ALA A 281 -2.66 10.43 -6.23
N TYR A 282 -3.12 9.30 -5.69
CA TYR A 282 -3.25 8.06 -6.45
C TYR A 282 -4.22 7.06 -5.79
N VAL A 283 -4.71 6.13 -6.61
CA VAL A 283 -5.35 4.88 -6.17
C VAL A 283 -4.45 3.72 -6.56
N HIS A 284 -3.99 2.93 -5.57
CA HIS A 284 -3.09 1.80 -5.73
C HIS A 284 -3.88 0.49 -5.68
N THR A 285 -4.07 -0.12 -6.84
CA THR A 285 -4.88 -1.33 -7.00
C THR A 285 -3.99 -2.57 -7.10
N ILE A 286 -4.24 -3.56 -6.24
CA ILE A 286 -3.64 -4.88 -6.36
C ILE A 286 -4.55 -5.73 -7.25
N GLU A 287 -4.00 -6.31 -8.31
CA GLU A 287 -4.72 -7.21 -9.22
C GLU A 287 -4.55 -8.67 -8.77
N GLY A 288 -5.66 -9.40 -8.70
CA GLY A 288 -5.67 -10.80 -8.29
C GLY A 288 -5.25 -11.04 -6.83
N ALA A 289 -4.61 -12.16 -6.57
CA ALA A 289 -4.14 -12.56 -5.24
C ALA A 289 -2.77 -11.94 -4.91
N THR A 290 -2.69 -11.16 -3.85
CA THR A 290 -1.47 -10.46 -3.44
C THR A 290 -0.27 -11.41 -3.31
N GLY A 291 0.77 -11.13 -4.10
CA GLY A 291 2.01 -11.92 -4.11
C GLY A 291 1.89 -13.33 -4.70
N ALA A 292 0.76 -13.65 -5.32
CA ALA A 292 0.44 -14.93 -5.96
C ALA A 292 -0.20 -14.71 -7.35
N ALA A 293 -1.19 -15.51 -7.74
CA ALA A 293 -1.82 -15.48 -9.05
C ALA A 293 -2.52 -14.14 -9.33
N ARG A 294 -2.09 -13.44 -10.39
CA ARG A 294 -2.64 -12.16 -10.80
C ARG A 294 -4.03 -12.29 -11.43
N ASP A 295 -4.35 -13.44 -11.99
CA ASP A 295 -5.64 -13.80 -12.58
C ASP A 295 -6.63 -14.41 -11.58
N PHE A 296 -6.28 -14.43 -10.28
CA PHE A 296 -7.18 -14.89 -9.23
C PHE A 296 -8.46 -14.05 -9.20
N GLN A 297 -9.59 -14.71 -9.04
CA GLN A 297 -10.92 -14.11 -9.03
C GLN A 297 -11.70 -14.46 -7.76
N GLN A 298 -12.61 -13.59 -7.39
CA GLN A 298 -13.65 -13.81 -6.38
C GLN A 298 -15.02 -13.41 -6.94
N GLY A 299 -16.08 -14.03 -6.43
CA GLY A 299 -17.44 -13.79 -6.89
C GLY A 299 -17.82 -14.65 -8.09
N ALA A 300 -19.04 -14.45 -8.60
CA ALA A 300 -19.64 -15.25 -9.67
C ALA A 300 -19.13 -14.87 -11.08
N THR A 301 -18.59 -13.67 -11.24
CA THR A 301 -18.08 -13.13 -12.49
C THR A 301 -16.66 -12.63 -12.35
N PRO A 302 -15.83 -12.70 -13.42
CA PRO A 302 -14.49 -12.10 -13.40
C PRO A 302 -14.53 -10.61 -13.04
N PHE A 303 -13.58 -10.18 -12.22
CA PHE A 303 -13.47 -8.78 -11.80
C PHE A 303 -12.93 -7.91 -12.96
N ASP A 304 -13.64 -6.83 -13.29
CA ASP A 304 -13.27 -5.89 -14.34
C ASP A 304 -12.55 -4.67 -13.76
N TYR A 305 -11.22 -4.66 -13.85
CA TYR A 305 -10.37 -3.54 -13.39
C TYR A 305 -10.51 -2.30 -14.28
N THR A 306 -10.92 -2.46 -15.55
CA THR A 306 -11.18 -1.34 -16.47
C THR A 306 -12.46 -0.60 -16.06
N ALA A 307 -13.52 -1.34 -15.75
CA ALA A 307 -14.76 -0.77 -15.21
C ALA A 307 -14.51 -0.07 -13.87
N LEU A 308 -13.67 -0.66 -12.99
CA LEU A 308 -13.29 -0.04 -11.72
C LEU A 308 -12.62 1.33 -11.91
N LYS A 309 -11.61 1.41 -12.79
CA LYS A 309 -10.95 2.67 -13.12
C LYS A 309 -11.91 3.69 -13.72
N LYS A 310 -12.79 3.24 -14.62
CA LYS A 310 -13.80 4.10 -15.25
C LYS A 310 -14.76 4.69 -14.21
N ALA A 311 -15.21 3.91 -13.23
CA ALA A 311 -16.06 4.39 -12.14
C ALA A 311 -15.36 5.50 -11.32
N TYR A 312 -14.05 5.33 -11.01
CA TYR A 312 -13.23 6.36 -10.38
C TYR A 312 -13.20 7.66 -11.19
N GLN A 313 -12.91 7.56 -12.49
CA GLN A 313 -12.80 8.72 -13.38
C GLN A 313 -14.13 9.45 -13.58
N GLN A 314 -15.24 8.70 -13.74
CA GLN A 314 -16.59 9.25 -13.90
C GLN A 314 -17.07 10.04 -12.68
N SER A 315 -16.51 9.73 -11.51
CA SER A 315 -16.80 10.43 -10.26
C SER A 315 -15.86 11.62 -9.98
N GLY A 316 -15.09 12.06 -10.99
CA GLY A 316 -14.19 13.21 -10.90
C GLY A 316 -12.75 12.85 -10.46
N GLY A 317 -12.41 11.57 -10.41
CA GLY A 317 -11.07 11.12 -10.03
C GLY A 317 -10.02 11.41 -11.10
N HIS A 318 -9.02 12.20 -10.74
CA HIS A 318 -7.90 12.60 -11.61
C HIS A 318 -6.54 12.18 -11.05
N GLY A 319 -6.49 11.57 -9.86
CA GLY A 319 -5.28 11.01 -9.27
C GLY A 319 -4.73 9.84 -10.09
N ALA A 320 -3.44 9.58 -9.96
CA ALA A 320 -2.76 8.54 -10.71
C ALA A 320 -3.35 7.15 -10.41
N TRP A 321 -3.57 6.34 -11.44
CA TRP A 321 -4.00 4.94 -11.31
C TRP A 321 -2.78 4.04 -11.25
N MET A 322 -2.49 3.50 -10.08
CA MET A 322 -1.32 2.65 -9.81
C MET A 322 -1.72 1.18 -9.78
N LEU A 323 -1.01 0.35 -10.53
CA LEU A 323 -1.20 -1.10 -10.58
C LEU A 323 -0.07 -1.85 -9.91
N ASN A 324 -0.41 -2.97 -9.26
CA ASN A 324 0.52 -3.81 -8.52
C ASN A 324 0.14 -5.30 -8.64
N ASN A 325 1.11 -6.15 -8.53
CA ASN A 325 1.16 -7.59 -8.42
C ASN A 325 1.77 -8.27 -9.67
N GLY A 326 2.97 -8.85 -9.48
CA GLY A 326 3.62 -9.70 -10.48
C GLY A 326 4.10 -8.99 -11.75
N TYR A 327 4.38 -7.70 -11.68
CA TYR A 327 4.84 -6.92 -12.82
C TYR A 327 6.30 -7.19 -13.16
N ASP A 328 6.57 -7.42 -14.46
CA ASP A 328 7.85 -7.27 -15.12
C ASP A 328 7.83 -6.04 -16.06
N ARG A 329 8.92 -5.81 -16.80
CA ARG A 329 9.01 -4.68 -17.73
C ARG A 329 8.00 -4.73 -18.86
N ALA A 330 7.78 -5.92 -19.44
CA ALA A 330 6.89 -6.07 -20.62
C ALA A 330 5.44 -5.80 -20.20
N LEU A 331 5.01 -6.40 -19.11
CA LEU A 331 3.68 -6.19 -18.55
C LEU A 331 3.48 -4.74 -18.08
N ALA A 332 4.49 -4.11 -17.48
CA ALA A 332 4.43 -2.72 -17.07
C ALA A 332 4.21 -1.78 -18.26
N ASN A 333 4.96 -1.97 -19.34
CA ASN A 333 4.78 -1.17 -20.56
C ASN A 333 3.41 -1.38 -21.20
N HIS A 334 2.92 -2.62 -21.22
CA HIS A 334 1.57 -2.92 -21.72
C HIS A 334 0.50 -2.20 -20.89
N SER A 335 0.55 -2.32 -19.58
CA SER A 335 -0.44 -1.67 -18.70
C SER A 335 -0.39 -0.14 -18.73
N LEU A 336 0.78 0.46 -18.94
CA LEU A 336 0.91 1.90 -19.16
C LEU A 336 0.24 2.32 -20.48
N ALA A 337 0.38 1.53 -21.55
CA ALA A 337 -0.30 1.76 -22.84
C ALA A 337 -1.83 1.62 -22.69
N GLU A 338 -2.31 0.70 -21.84
CA GLU A 338 -3.73 0.53 -21.49
C GLU A 338 -4.23 1.56 -20.45
N GLY A 339 -3.39 2.54 -20.12
CA GLY A 339 -3.82 3.72 -19.38
C GLY A 339 -3.45 3.73 -17.89
N ALA A 340 -2.71 2.75 -17.36
CA ALA A 340 -2.11 2.92 -16.03
C ALA A 340 -1.23 4.17 -15.99
N ASP A 341 -1.01 4.72 -14.79
CA ASP A 341 -0.16 5.90 -14.60
C ASP A 341 1.13 5.54 -13.88
N LEU A 342 1.06 4.60 -12.95
CA LEU A 342 2.17 4.14 -12.11
C LEU A 342 2.16 2.62 -12.02
N ILE A 343 3.34 2.00 -11.91
CA ILE A 343 3.48 0.56 -11.70
C ILE A 343 4.30 0.32 -10.42
N ALA A 344 3.72 -0.42 -9.48
CA ALA A 344 4.35 -0.74 -8.21
C ALA A 344 4.98 -2.13 -8.23
N PHE A 345 6.27 -2.19 -7.91
CA PHE A 345 7.08 -3.41 -7.85
C PHE A 345 7.38 -3.76 -6.38
N GLY A 346 7.01 -4.97 -5.95
CA GLY A 346 7.28 -5.45 -4.60
C GLY A 346 8.57 -6.26 -4.52
N LYS A 347 8.49 -7.58 -4.70
CA LYS A 347 9.60 -8.53 -4.53
C LYS A 347 10.88 -8.13 -5.29
N SER A 348 10.73 -7.53 -6.48
CA SER A 348 11.86 -7.08 -7.28
C SER A 348 12.71 -6.03 -6.56
N PHE A 349 12.09 -5.09 -5.81
CA PHE A 349 12.81 -4.09 -5.03
C PHE A 349 13.49 -4.66 -3.77
N ILE A 350 13.07 -5.84 -3.27
CA ILE A 350 13.77 -6.45 -2.12
C ILE A 350 15.24 -6.67 -2.46
N ALA A 351 15.51 -7.30 -3.59
CA ALA A 351 16.85 -7.73 -3.98
C ALA A 351 17.57 -6.79 -4.97
N ASN A 352 16.85 -5.77 -5.50
CA ASN A 352 17.43 -4.88 -6.52
C ASN A 352 17.23 -3.42 -6.10
N PRO A 353 18.16 -2.83 -5.34
CA PRO A 353 18.06 -1.42 -4.96
C PRO A 353 18.06 -0.46 -6.16
N ASP A 354 18.70 -0.87 -7.25
CA ASP A 354 18.82 -0.19 -8.53
C ASP A 354 17.83 -0.70 -9.61
N LEU A 355 16.64 -1.10 -9.21
CA LEU A 355 15.66 -1.77 -10.07
C LEU A 355 15.35 -1.01 -11.37
N ALA A 356 15.31 0.33 -11.37
CA ALA A 356 15.04 1.08 -12.58
C ALA A 356 16.16 0.88 -13.63
N THR A 357 17.42 0.82 -13.21
CA THR A 357 18.54 0.49 -14.10
C THR A 357 18.38 -0.91 -14.69
N ARG A 358 18.07 -1.90 -13.84
CA ARG A 358 17.89 -3.29 -14.29
C ARG A 358 16.70 -3.44 -15.23
N LEU A 359 15.60 -2.75 -14.97
CA LEU A 359 14.45 -2.69 -15.88
C LEU A 359 14.83 -2.05 -17.23
N LYS A 360 15.65 -0.97 -17.24
CA LYS A 360 16.14 -0.36 -18.49
C LYS A 360 16.99 -1.31 -19.32
N GLN A 361 17.84 -2.08 -18.66
CA GLN A 361 18.78 -3.03 -19.32
C GLN A 361 18.16 -4.42 -19.55
N ASN A 362 16.96 -4.67 -19.02
CA ASN A 362 16.30 -5.99 -19.04
C ASN A 362 17.06 -7.07 -18.25
N GLY A 363 17.61 -6.71 -17.10
CA GLY A 363 18.42 -7.56 -16.21
C GLY A 363 19.91 -7.18 -16.22
N PRO A 364 20.78 -7.98 -15.56
CA PRO A 364 20.42 -9.12 -14.71
C PRO A 364 19.70 -8.71 -13.42
N TYR A 365 18.85 -9.58 -12.89
CA TYR A 365 18.15 -9.35 -11.61
C TYR A 365 18.76 -10.22 -10.50
N ASN A 366 18.95 -9.64 -9.31
CA ASN A 366 19.26 -10.41 -8.11
C ASN A 366 18.05 -11.24 -7.68
N THR A 367 18.30 -12.45 -7.19
CA THR A 367 17.24 -13.30 -6.62
C THR A 367 17.01 -12.96 -5.15
N PRO A 368 15.77 -12.63 -4.74
CA PRO A 368 15.50 -12.35 -3.34
C PRO A 368 15.56 -13.64 -2.49
N ASP A 369 16.27 -13.59 -1.38
CA ASP A 369 16.30 -14.66 -0.39
C ASP A 369 15.06 -14.58 0.52
N ARG A 370 14.14 -15.54 0.38
CA ARG A 370 12.91 -15.59 1.16
C ARG A 370 13.13 -15.76 2.65
N SER A 371 14.22 -16.41 3.07
CA SER A 371 14.54 -16.62 4.49
C SER A 371 14.85 -15.32 5.23
N SER A 372 15.27 -14.28 4.50
CA SER A 372 15.61 -12.96 5.02
C SER A 372 14.49 -11.93 4.88
N PHE A 373 13.29 -12.31 4.43
CA PHE A 373 12.20 -11.34 4.20
C PHE A 373 11.75 -10.65 5.48
N TYR A 374 11.66 -11.38 6.59
CA TYR A 374 11.14 -10.90 7.86
C TYR A 374 12.18 -11.00 8.97
N GLY A 375 12.37 -9.92 9.74
CA GLY A 375 13.34 -9.88 10.83
C GLY A 375 14.80 -9.90 10.36
N GLY A 376 15.73 -10.10 11.29
CA GLY A 376 17.16 -10.18 11.02
C GLY A 376 17.89 -8.84 10.97
N THR A 377 19.05 -8.82 10.34
CA THR A 377 20.00 -7.70 10.29
C THR A 377 20.07 -7.08 8.89
N ALA A 378 21.27 -6.64 8.48
CA ALA A 378 21.57 -6.13 7.15
C ALA A 378 21.47 -7.22 6.05
N VAL A 379 21.67 -8.50 6.43
CA VAL A 379 21.65 -9.63 5.49
C VAL A 379 20.27 -9.77 4.84
N GLY A 380 20.23 -9.81 3.50
CA GLY A 380 19.02 -9.83 2.70
C GLY A 380 18.14 -8.57 2.81
N TYR A 381 18.75 -7.46 3.27
CA TYR A 381 18.10 -6.18 3.44
C TYR A 381 18.86 -5.04 2.76
N THR A 382 20.11 -4.74 3.22
CA THR A 382 20.94 -3.68 2.65
C THR A 382 22.17 -4.19 1.91
N ASP A 383 22.41 -5.49 1.85
CA ASP A 383 23.60 -6.14 1.29
C ASP A 383 23.45 -6.63 -0.17
N TYR A 384 22.29 -6.46 -0.78
CA TYR A 384 22.11 -6.79 -2.20
C TYR A 384 22.92 -5.83 -3.09
N PRO A 385 23.71 -6.37 -4.06
CA PRO A 385 24.56 -5.55 -4.91
C PRO A 385 23.75 -4.78 -5.96
N SER A 386 24.16 -3.54 -6.22
CA SER A 386 23.80 -2.80 -7.43
C SER A 386 24.68 -3.23 -8.61
N LEU A 387 24.25 -2.89 -9.85
CA LEU A 387 25.03 -3.07 -11.09
C LEU A 387 26.22 -2.11 -11.13
#